data_55993093f43217db40dd572311d6ce8e
#
_entry.id   55993093f43217db40dd572311d6ce8e
#
_cell.length_a   1.000
_cell.length_b   1.000
_cell.length_c   1.000
_cell.angle_alpha   90.00
_cell.angle_beta   90.00
_cell.angle_gamma   90.00
#
_symmetry.space_group_name_H-M   'P 1'
#
loop_
_entity.id
_entity.type
_entity.pdbx_description
1 polymer ?
#
loop_
_entity_poly.entity_id
_entity_poly.type
_entity_poly.pdbx_seq_one_letter_code
_entity_poly.pdbx_strand_id
1 'polypeptide(L)'
;IVGIGASTLDRFIVVDHYPTGREVQQVVSSTTDGGGPVATALAVAGKYGARTAMIDSIGDDMVGRHILDDFEKYNVNTEAIQVERGAKSGVATILVKQSTGERAVFFERSTATEPEFLDTHKQLIGSAYILHINGRHRQLMRSAMAVAKEVGIIISLDGGAQRYDEDMKPITEASHIVIVARDYAEKYTGTTN
;
A
#
# COMPACT_ATOMS: atom_id res chain seq x y z
N ILE A 1 12.29 -7.78 5.13
CA ILE A 1 11.75 -6.78 4.20
C ILE A 1 11.09 -5.69 5.03
N VAL A 2 11.42 -4.42 4.77
CA VAL A 2 10.71 -3.27 5.34
C VAL A 2 9.91 -2.60 4.23
N GLY A 3 8.63 -2.30 4.49
CA GLY A 3 7.75 -1.64 3.54
C GLY A 3 7.34 -0.25 4.00
N ILE A 4 7.24 0.69 3.06
CA ILE A 4 6.65 2.02 3.28
C ILE A 4 5.52 2.22 2.27
N GLY A 5 4.30 2.36 2.75
CA GLY A 5 3.14 2.47 1.89
C GLY A 5 1.87 2.78 2.66
N ALA A 6 0.73 2.74 1.98
CA ALA A 6 -0.55 2.84 2.64
C ALA A 6 -1.13 1.45 2.89
N SER A 7 -1.63 1.25 4.10
CA SER A 7 -2.46 0.12 4.48
C SER A 7 -3.93 0.52 4.39
N THR A 8 -4.76 -0.34 3.84
CA THR A 8 -6.19 -0.09 3.66
C THR A 8 -7.00 -1.29 4.09
N LEU A 9 -8.27 -1.05 4.36
CA LEU A 9 -9.28 -2.09 4.44
C LEU A 9 -9.99 -2.17 3.09
N ASP A 10 -9.90 -3.30 2.41
CA ASP A 10 -10.54 -3.52 1.12
C ASP A 10 -11.83 -4.32 1.32
N ARG A 11 -12.98 -3.69 1.00
CA ARG A 11 -14.30 -4.32 1.04
C ARG A 11 -14.71 -4.71 -0.38
N PHE A 12 -14.73 -6.01 -0.66
CA PHE A 12 -15.19 -6.56 -1.93
C PHE A 12 -16.69 -6.84 -1.87
N ILE A 13 -17.40 -6.37 -2.88
CA ILE A 13 -18.85 -6.58 -3.04
C ILE A 13 -19.07 -7.13 -4.44
N VAL A 14 -19.43 -8.39 -4.55
CA VAL A 14 -19.76 -9.02 -5.83
C VAL A 14 -21.20 -8.71 -6.18
N VAL A 15 -21.41 -8.15 -7.36
CA VAL A 15 -22.72 -7.74 -7.90
C VAL A 15 -22.97 -8.42 -9.24
N ASP A 16 -24.22 -8.62 -9.58
CA ASP A 16 -24.62 -9.13 -10.90
C ASP A 16 -24.31 -8.11 -12.00
N HIS A 17 -24.66 -6.85 -11.77
CA HIS A 17 -24.35 -5.73 -12.65
C HIS A 17 -24.08 -4.45 -11.84
N TYR A 18 -23.42 -3.47 -12.46
CA TYR A 18 -23.24 -2.17 -11.81
C TYR A 18 -24.56 -1.39 -11.79
N PRO A 19 -24.85 -0.64 -10.70
CA PRO A 19 -26.04 0.20 -10.63
C PRO A 19 -26.13 1.17 -11.82
N THR A 20 -27.28 1.20 -12.47
CA THR A 20 -27.54 2.10 -13.60
C THR A 20 -28.45 3.27 -13.23
N GLY A 21 -29.00 3.28 -12.02
CA GLY A 21 -29.91 4.30 -11.53
C GLY A 21 -30.34 4.08 -10.08
N ARG A 22 -31.58 4.41 -9.76
CA ARG A 22 -32.16 4.21 -8.44
C ARG A 22 -32.71 2.79 -8.33
N GLU A 23 -31.87 1.88 -7.87
CA GLU A 23 -32.23 0.47 -7.69
C GLU A 23 -31.70 -0.05 -6.36
N VAL A 24 -32.32 -1.09 -5.87
CA VAL A 24 -31.86 -1.89 -4.74
C VAL A 24 -31.44 -3.24 -5.28
N GLN A 25 -30.17 -3.57 -5.15
CA GLN A 25 -29.62 -4.86 -5.55
C GLN A 25 -29.28 -5.70 -4.34
N GLN A 26 -29.57 -6.99 -4.41
CA GLN A 26 -28.98 -7.95 -3.51
C GLN A 26 -27.57 -8.29 -3.99
N VAL A 27 -26.58 -8.18 -3.11
CA VAL A 27 -25.21 -8.58 -3.44
C VAL A 27 -25.09 -10.10 -3.53
N VAL A 28 -24.29 -10.59 -4.46
CA VAL A 28 -24.03 -12.03 -4.60
C VAL A 28 -23.19 -12.54 -3.44
N SER A 29 -22.17 -11.80 -3.07
CA SER A 29 -21.32 -12.06 -1.91
C SER A 29 -20.59 -10.80 -1.49
N SER A 30 -20.07 -10.78 -0.27
CA SER A 30 -19.14 -9.74 0.18
C SER A 30 -18.05 -10.33 1.07
N THR A 31 -16.88 -9.76 1.01
CA THR A 31 -15.75 -10.08 1.90
C THR A 31 -14.96 -8.82 2.21
N THR A 32 -14.20 -8.86 3.28
CA THR A 32 -13.32 -7.78 3.71
C THR A 32 -11.94 -8.37 3.96
N ASP A 33 -10.90 -7.71 3.48
CA ASP A 33 -9.51 -8.15 3.62
C ASP A 33 -8.57 -6.94 3.76
N GLY A 34 -7.33 -7.17 4.18
CA GLY A 34 -6.31 -6.14 4.15
C GLY A 34 -5.93 -5.75 2.72
N GLY A 35 -5.67 -4.47 2.49
CA GLY A 35 -5.31 -3.92 1.20
C GLY A 35 -4.14 -2.94 1.27
N GLY A 36 -3.82 -2.40 0.11
CA GLY A 36 -2.62 -1.58 -0.11
C GLY A 36 -1.47 -2.38 -0.70
N PRO A 37 -0.81 -1.89 -1.78
CA PRO A 37 0.17 -2.68 -2.53
C PRO A 37 1.34 -3.17 -1.67
N VAL A 38 1.94 -2.27 -0.88
CA VAL A 38 3.04 -2.61 0.03
C VAL A 38 2.56 -3.52 1.17
N ALA A 39 1.42 -3.20 1.78
CA ALA A 39 0.84 -3.99 2.85
C ALA A 39 0.58 -5.44 2.40
N THR A 40 -0.04 -5.62 1.24
CA THR A 40 -0.30 -6.93 0.65
C THR A 40 1.02 -7.69 0.36
N ALA A 41 2.03 -7.01 -0.19
CA ALA A 41 3.33 -7.63 -0.46
C ALA A 41 4.00 -8.13 0.83
N LEU A 42 3.95 -7.34 1.91
CA LEU A 42 4.50 -7.72 3.21
C LEU A 42 3.73 -8.87 3.85
N ALA A 43 2.39 -8.85 3.80
CA ALA A 43 1.54 -9.92 4.31
C ALA A 43 1.82 -11.25 3.57
N VAL A 44 1.93 -11.22 2.25
CA VAL A 44 2.28 -12.39 1.44
C VAL A 44 3.68 -12.89 1.80
N ALA A 45 4.67 -12.01 1.88
CA ALA A 45 6.03 -12.39 2.24
C ALA A 45 6.10 -12.99 3.67
N GLY A 46 5.37 -12.39 4.64
CA GLY A 46 5.26 -12.90 6.00
C GLY A 46 4.61 -14.29 6.06
N LYS A 47 3.54 -14.50 5.29
CA LYS A 47 2.89 -15.81 5.13
C LYS A 47 3.86 -16.90 4.65
N TYR A 48 4.84 -16.55 3.83
CA TYR A 48 5.90 -17.45 3.35
C TYR A 48 7.15 -17.48 4.24
N GLY A 49 7.07 -16.92 5.45
CA GLY A 49 8.13 -17.02 6.45
C GLY A 49 9.21 -15.94 6.39
N ALA A 50 9.06 -14.92 5.57
CA ALA A 50 9.94 -13.76 5.60
C ALA A 50 9.67 -12.89 6.83
N ARG A 51 10.74 -12.32 7.43
CA ARG A 51 10.58 -11.26 8.43
C ARG A 51 10.21 -9.96 7.72
N THR A 52 9.03 -9.43 8.03
CA THR A 52 8.47 -8.23 7.40
C THR A 52 8.09 -7.19 8.45
N ALA A 53 8.22 -5.92 8.10
CA ALA A 53 7.79 -4.79 8.93
C ALA A 53 7.20 -3.68 8.08
N MET A 54 6.12 -3.06 8.57
CA MET A 54 5.42 -1.97 7.89
C MET A 54 5.69 -0.64 8.56
N ILE A 55 5.99 0.38 7.76
CA ILE A 55 6.02 1.78 8.17
C ILE A 55 4.86 2.50 7.48
N ASP A 56 3.91 3.00 8.26
CA ASP A 56 2.71 3.67 7.78
C ASP A 56 2.11 4.55 8.89
N SER A 57 1.04 5.26 8.57
CA SER A 57 0.15 5.92 9.53
C SER A 57 -1.30 5.59 9.25
N ILE A 58 -2.02 5.22 10.29
CA ILE A 58 -3.44 4.84 10.28
C ILE A 58 -4.21 5.59 11.36
N GLY A 59 -5.52 5.59 11.29
CA GLY A 59 -6.38 6.15 12.33
C GLY A 59 -6.56 5.20 13.52
N ASP A 60 -7.02 5.75 14.66
CA ASP A 60 -7.42 4.98 15.85
C ASP A 60 -8.86 4.42 15.77
N ASP A 61 -9.37 4.30 14.55
CA ASP A 61 -10.72 3.82 14.25
C ASP A 61 -10.81 2.29 14.17
N MET A 62 -12.04 1.78 13.95
CA MET A 62 -12.27 0.34 13.76
C MET A 62 -11.52 -0.25 12.57
N VAL A 63 -11.34 0.56 11.53
CA VAL A 63 -10.61 0.16 10.30
C VAL A 63 -9.13 -0.01 10.61
N GLY A 64 -8.53 0.93 11.36
CA GLY A 64 -7.13 0.84 11.80
C GLY A 64 -6.86 -0.42 12.64
N ARG A 65 -7.77 -0.76 13.55
CA ARG A 65 -7.68 -2.02 14.32
C ARG A 65 -7.69 -3.24 13.41
N HIS A 66 -8.61 -3.28 12.45
CA HIS A 66 -8.71 -4.39 11.50
C HIS A 66 -7.42 -4.55 10.66
N ILE A 67 -6.82 -3.43 10.24
CA ILE A 67 -5.53 -3.43 9.53
C ILE A 67 -4.42 -4.04 10.39
N LEU A 68 -4.34 -3.68 11.68
CA LEU A 68 -3.34 -4.24 12.60
C LEU A 68 -3.56 -5.73 12.85
N ASP A 69 -4.80 -6.16 13.07
CA ASP A 69 -5.18 -7.56 13.26
C ASP A 69 -4.80 -8.41 12.04
N ASP A 70 -5.01 -7.87 10.83
CA ASP A 70 -4.64 -8.56 9.59
C ASP A 70 -3.11 -8.70 9.44
N PHE A 71 -2.35 -7.68 9.79
CA PHE A 71 -0.90 -7.75 9.82
C PHE A 71 -0.38 -8.78 10.83
N GLU A 72 -0.96 -8.84 12.03
CA GLU A 72 -0.62 -9.84 13.04
C GLU A 72 -0.84 -11.27 12.52
N LYS A 73 -1.96 -11.51 11.86
CA LYS A 73 -2.29 -12.82 11.23
C LYS A 73 -1.21 -13.29 10.24
N TYR A 74 -0.54 -12.36 9.57
CA TYR A 74 0.51 -12.66 8.59
C TYR A 74 1.93 -12.42 9.12
N ASN A 75 2.11 -12.24 10.43
CA ASN A 75 3.40 -12.01 11.10
C ASN A 75 4.17 -10.79 10.56
N VAL A 76 3.47 -9.73 10.17
CA VAL A 76 4.08 -8.45 9.81
C VAL A 76 4.29 -7.63 11.08
N ASN A 77 5.52 -7.19 11.35
CA ASN A 77 5.81 -6.28 12.46
C ASN A 77 5.18 -4.90 12.18
N THR A 78 4.38 -4.42 13.14
CA THR A 78 3.62 -3.16 13.07
C THR A 78 4.11 -2.08 14.03
N GLU A 79 5.23 -2.30 14.75
CA GLU A 79 5.76 -1.35 15.74
C GLU A 79 6.10 0.03 15.16
N ALA A 80 6.35 0.09 13.84
CA ALA A 80 6.61 1.32 13.09
C ALA A 80 5.36 1.91 12.41
N ILE A 81 4.17 1.40 12.73
CA ILE A 81 2.90 2.01 12.29
C ILE A 81 2.47 3.04 13.34
N GLN A 82 2.34 4.30 12.91
CA GLN A 82 1.79 5.36 13.74
C GLN A 82 0.26 5.25 13.76
N VAL A 83 -0.34 5.11 14.95
CA VAL A 83 -1.79 5.18 15.13
C VAL A 83 -2.15 6.60 15.57
N GLU A 84 -2.77 7.37 14.69
CA GLU A 84 -3.10 8.78 14.94
C GLU A 84 -4.51 8.92 15.51
N ARG A 85 -4.58 9.56 16.69
CA ARG A 85 -5.84 9.77 17.41
C ARG A 85 -6.79 10.69 16.64
N GLY A 86 -8.03 10.24 16.45
CA GLY A 86 -9.10 11.00 15.78
C GLY A 86 -8.97 10.99 14.25
N ALA A 87 -7.94 10.38 13.68
CA ALA A 87 -7.82 10.17 12.25
C ALA A 87 -8.66 8.97 11.79
N LYS A 88 -8.93 8.92 10.47
CA LYS A 88 -9.59 7.80 9.81
C LYS A 88 -8.57 7.03 8.98
N SER A 89 -8.66 5.72 9.03
CA SER A 89 -7.87 4.82 8.17
C SER A 89 -8.44 4.75 6.75
N GLY A 90 -7.63 4.32 5.79
CA GLY A 90 -8.04 4.20 4.39
C GLY A 90 -8.95 2.99 4.14
N VAL A 91 -9.98 3.18 3.31
CA VAL A 91 -10.93 2.12 2.92
C VAL A 91 -11.08 2.10 1.40
N ALA A 92 -11.03 0.93 0.79
CA ALA A 92 -11.47 0.74 -0.58
C ALA A 92 -12.75 -0.10 -0.63
N THR A 93 -13.80 0.42 -1.24
CA THR A 93 -14.99 -0.37 -1.58
C THR A 93 -14.90 -0.77 -3.05
N ILE A 94 -14.85 -2.07 -3.32
CA ILE A 94 -14.57 -2.65 -4.62
C ILE A 94 -15.81 -3.42 -5.08
N LEU A 95 -16.52 -2.87 -6.05
CA LEU A 95 -17.59 -3.59 -6.73
C LEU A 95 -16.99 -4.50 -7.80
N VAL A 96 -17.30 -5.78 -7.74
CA VAL A 96 -16.85 -6.78 -8.72
C VAL A 96 -18.06 -7.32 -9.46
N LYS A 97 -18.08 -7.15 -10.79
CA LYS A 97 -19.14 -7.72 -11.62
C LYS A 97 -18.91 -9.21 -11.79
N GLN A 98 -19.86 -10.03 -11.32
CA GLN A 98 -19.72 -11.49 -11.27
C GLN A 98 -19.39 -12.12 -12.64
N SER A 99 -20.07 -11.66 -13.68
CA SER A 99 -19.97 -12.27 -15.02
C SER A 99 -18.66 -12.02 -15.74
N THR A 100 -17.95 -10.91 -15.44
CA THR A 100 -16.75 -10.48 -16.16
C THR A 100 -15.51 -10.34 -15.29
N GLY A 101 -15.67 -10.24 -13.95
CA GLY A 101 -14.59 -9.90 -13.04
C GLY A 101 -14.14 -8.43 -13.12
N GLU A 102 -14.81 -7.61 -13.94
CA GLU A 102 -14.55 -6.18 -13.97
C GLU A 102 -14.80 -5.57 -12.58
N ARG A 103 -13.98 -4.58 -12.21
CA ARG A 103 -14.06 -3.95 -10.91
C ARG A 103 -14.15 -2.43 -11.00
N ALA A 104 -14.98 -1.85 -10.15
CA ALA A 104 -15.01 -0.42 -9.86
C ALA A 104 -14.55 -0.21 -8.42
N VAL A 105 -13.60 0.71 -8.21
CA VAL A 105 -13.00 0.97 -6.91
C VAL A 105 -13.39 2.36 -6.42
N PHE A 106 -13.98 2.43 -5.24
CA PHE A 106 -14.27 3.66 -4.50
C PHE A 106 -13.34 3.74 -3.32
N PHE A 107 -12.48 4.76 -3.31
CA PHE A 107 -11.42 4.88 -2.33
C PHE A 107 -11.61 6.07 -1.40
N GLU A 108 -11.70 5.79 -0.10
CA GLU A 108 -11.64 6.78 0.97
C GLU A 108 -10.22 6.86 1.51
N ARG A 109 -9.60 8.03 1.36
CA ARG A 109 -8.23 8.23 1.82
C ARG A 109 -8.16 8.29 3.35
N SER A 110 -7.10 7.72 3.91
CA SER A 110 -6.74 7.97 5.30
C SER A 110 -6.55 9.47 5.54
N THR A 111 -7.01 9.95 6.70
CA THR A 111 -6.76 11.31 7.18
C THR A 111 -5.55 11.38 8.11
N ALA A 112 -4.94 10.25 8.44
CA ALA A 112 -3.71 10.21 9.21
C ALA A 112 -2.56 10.89 8.44
N THR A 113 -1.75 11.65 9.17
CA THR A 113 -0.63 12.42 8.64
C THR A 113 0.55 11.51 8.31
N GLU A 114 1.42 11.97 7.41
CA GLU A 114 2.68 11.27 7.12
C GLU A 114 3.54 11.20 8.38
N PRO A 115 4.06 10.00 8.77
CA PRO A 115 4.91 9.89 9.95
C PRO A 115 6.22 10.65 9.78
N GLU A 116 6.73 11.20 10.87
CA GLU A 116 8.09 11.74 10.89
C GLU A 116 9.11 10.60 10.76
N PHE A 117 10.25 10.90 10.11
CA PHE A 117 11.35 9.94 10.01
C PHE A 117 12.18 9.94 11.30
N LEU A 118 12.13 8.83 12.05
CA LEU A 118 12.76 8.67 13.36
C LEU A 118 14.00 7.76 13.27
N ASP A 119 14.86 7.82 14.30
CA ASP A 119 16.01 6.92 14.42
C ASP A 119 15.62 5.44 14.48
N THR A 120 14.44 5.13 15.03
CA THR A 120 13.88 3.78 15.01
C THR A 120 13.60 3.29 13.60
N HIS A 121 13.11 4.16 12.72
CA HIS A 121 12.94 3.84 11.29
C HIS A 121 14.29 3.59 10.60
N LYS A 122 15.30 4.43 10.91
CA LYS A 122 16.66 4.26 10.39
C LYS A 122 17.25 2.90 10.78
N GLN A 123 17.12 2.52 12.06
CA GLN A 123 17.59 1.22 12.56
C GLN A 123 16.85 0.05 11.91
N LEU A 124 15.51 0.14 11.80
CA LEU A 124 14.69 -0.89 11.18
C LEU A 124 15.08 -1.10 9.71
N ILE A 125 15.22 -0.01 8.93
CA ILE A 125 15.63 -0.06 7.54
C ILE A 125 17.05 -0.61 7.43
N GLY A 126 17.99 -0.14 8.26
CA GLY A 126 19.40 -0.59 8.27
C GLY A 126 19.56 -2.10 8.53
N SER A 127 18.57 -2.74 9.13
CA SER A 127 18.53 -4.19 9.37
C SER A 127 17.88 -5.02 8.26
N ALA A 128 17.34 -4.36 7.23
CA ALA A 128 16.60 -5.01 6.14
C ALA A 128 17.50 -5.46 4.99
N TYR A 129 17.02 -6.40 4.19
CA TYR A 129 17.58 -6.74 2.87
C TYR A 129 16.91 -5.97 1.74
N ILE A 130 15.62 -5.66 1.90
CA ILE A 130 14.80 -4.99 0.89
C ILE A 130 13.99 -3.90 1.59
N LEU A 131 14.03 -2.71 1.00
CA LEU A 131 13.10 -1.62 1.24
C LEU A 131 12.07 -1.61 0.10
N HIS A 132 10.79 -1.94 0.39
CA HIS A 132 9.70 -1.97 -0.59
C HIS A 132 8.82 -0.74 -0.44
N ILE A 133 8.60 0.02 -1.53
CA ILE A 133 7.95 1.34 -1.53
C ILE A 133 6.94 1.48 -2.66
N ASN A 134 5.99 2.41 -2.54
CA ASN A 134 5.00 2.68 -3.60
C ASN A 134 4.68 4.18 -3.82
N GLY A 135 5.54 5.07 -3.35
CA GLY A 135 5.34 6.52 -3.51
C GLY A 135 4.39 7.16 -2.50
N ARG A 136 3.90 6.42 -1.50
CA ARG A 136 3.20 6.97 -0.33
C ARG A 136 4.22 7.46 0.70
N HIS A 137 3.85 8.46 1.54
CA HIS A 137 4.75 9.04 2.55
C HIS A 137 6.07 9.51 1.93
N ARG A 138 5.96 10.45 1.00
CA ARG A 138 7.08 10.81 0.11
C ARG A 138 8.31 11.36 0.82
N GLN A 139 8.13 12.14 1.88
CA GLN A 139 9.24 12.71 2.64
C GLN A 139 9.94 11.60 3.44
N LEU A 140 9.16 10.80 4.18
CA LEU A 140 9.67 9.66 4.93
C LEU A 140 10.34 8.65 4.00
N MET A 141 9.71 8.33 2.87
CA MET A 141 10.25 7.42 1.86
C MET A 141 11.61 7.89 1.31
N ARG A 142 11.76 9.18 0.99
CA ARG A 142 13.05 9.74 0.53
C ARG A 142 14.15 9.60 1.58
N SER A 143 13.84 9.87 2.85
CA SER A 143 14.76 9.67 3.97
C SER A 143 15.15 8.20 4.12
N ALA A 144 14.17 7.30 4.01
CA ALA A 144 14.39 5.85 4.04
C ALA A 144 15.27 5.35 2.89
N MET A 145 15.04 5.86 1.68
CA MET A 145 15.86 5.54 0.50
C MET A 145 17.31 6.01 0.65
N ALA A 146 17.53 7.15 1.29
CA ALA A 146 18.88 7.64 1.58
C ALA A 146 19.62 6.66 2.51
N VAL A 147 18.98 6.20 3.58
CA VAL A 147 19.54 5.15 4.47
C VAL A 147 19.78 3.85 3.70
N ALA A 148 18.79 3.39 2.92
CA ALA A 148 18.91 2.16 2.15
C ALA A 148 20.10 2.21 1.17
N LYS A 149 20.32 3.35 0.54
CA LYS A 149 21.47 3.58 -0.37
C LYS A 149 22.80 3.59 0.37
N GLU A 150 22.87 4.24 1.55
CA GLU A 150 24.09 4.32 2.37
C GLU A 150 24.57 2.92 2.80
N VAL A 151 23.64 2.02 3.17
CA VAL A 151 23.96 0.68 3.66
C VAL A 151 23.85 -0.43 2.59
N GLY A 152 23.53 -0.10 1.35
CA GLY A 152 23.50 -1.04 0.22
C GLY A 152 22.29 -1.97 0.19
N ILE A 153 21.14 -1.52 0.70
CA ILE A 153 19.88 -2.29 0.72
C ILE A 153 19.19 -2.21 -0.65
N ILE A 154 18.59 -3.31 -1.09
CA ILE A 154 17.81 -3.35 -2.32
C ILE A 154 16.55 -2.50 -2.16
N ILE A 155 16.33 -1.54 -3.06
CA ILE A 155 15.12 -0.74 -3.13
C ILE A 155 14.22 -1.34 -4.20
N SER A 156 12.97 -1.69 -3.83
CA SER A 156 11.93 -2.23 -4.71
C SER A 156 10.75 -1.26 -4.75
N LEU A 157 10.38 -0.82 -5.94
CA LEU A 157 9.27 0.10 -6.19
C LEU A 157 8.07 -0.63 -6.81
N ASP A 158 6.90 -0.44 -6.20
CA ASP A 158 5.59 -0.72 -6.81
C ASP A 158 4.98 0.59 -7.32
N GLY A 159 5.00 0.79 -8.63
CA GLY A 159 4.36 1.92 -9.30
C GLY A 159 2.99 1.52 -9.86
N GLY A 160 1.98 1.41 -8.99
CA GLY A 160 0.61 1.10 -9.38
C GLY A 160 0.01 2.10 -10.37
N ALA A 161 -1.16 1.76 -10.93
CA ALA A 161 -1.86 2.60 -11.91
C ALA A 161 -2.13 4.02 -11.36
N GLN A 162 -1.96 5.02 -12.22
CA GLN A 162 -2.15 6.45 -11.95
C GLN A 162 -1.24 7.02 -10.85
N ARG A 163 -0.12 6.36 -10.55
CA ARG A 163 0.82 6.78 -9.50
C ARG A 163 2.05 7.51 -10.01
N TYR A 164 2.27 7.56 -11.32
CA TYR A 164 3.38 8.33 -11.89
C TYR A 164 3.09 9.82 -11.90
N ASP A 165 4.04 10.57 -11.41
CA ASP A 165 4.26 12.00 -11.66
C ASP A 165 5.77 12.25 -11.72
N GLU A 166 6.20 13.47 -12.07
CA GLU A 166 7.62 13.81 -12.23
C GLU A 166 8.44 13.62 -10.95
N ASP A 167 7.83 13.75 -9.78
CA ASP A 167 8.49 13.49 -8.49
C ASP A 167 8.83 12.01 -8.29
N MET A 168 8.16 11.10 -9.02
CA MET A 168 8.43 9.67 -8.97
C MET A 168 9.63 9.27 -9.86
N LYS A 169 10.03 10.10 -10.82
CA LYS A 169 11.13 9.80 -11.73
C LYS A 169 12.44 9.49 -10.99
N PRO A 170 12.98 10.38 -10.11
CA PRO A 170 14.20 10.08 -9.38
C PRO A 170 14.08 8.87 -8.44
N ILE A 171 12.87 8.56 -7.93
CA ILE A 171 12.61 7.40 -7.10
C ILE A 171 12.70 6.14 -7.95
N THR A 172 12.11 6.15 -9.14
CA THR A 172 12.16 5.05 -10.11
C THR A 172 13.60 4.75 -10.52
N GLU A 173 14.37 5.79 -10.87
CA GLU A 173 15.77 5.69 -11.27
C GLU A 173 16.70 5.17 -10.15
N ALA A 174 16.38 5.47 -8.90
CA ALA A 174 17.12 5.01 -7.72
C ALA A 174 16.70 3.62 -7.24
N SER A 175 15.66 3.02 -7.81
CA SER A 175 15.15 1.70 -7.43
C SER A 175 15.86 0.59 -8.20
N HIS A 176 16.21 -0.50 -7.50
CA HIS A 176 16.86 -1.68 -8.11
C HIS A 176 15.86 -2.63 -8.77
N ILE A 177 14.63 -2.68 -8.22
CA ILE A 177 13.51 -3.47 -8.74
C ILE A 177 12.36 -2.50 -8.96
N VAL A 178 11.83 -2.49 -10.20
CA VAL A 178 10.73 -1.60 -10.58
C VAL A 178 9.61 -2.44 -11.15
N ILE A 179 8.48 -2.48 -10.43
CA ILE A 179 7.26 -3.18 -10.82
C ILE A 179 6.19 -2.12 -10.99
N VAL A 180 5.75 -1.88 -12.22
CA VAL A 180 4.88 -0.75 -12.52
C VAL A 180 3.70 -1.15 -13.39
N ALA A 181 2.59 -0.44 -13.24
CA ALA A 181 1.46 -0.55 -14.14
C ALA A 181 1.82 0.02 -15.52
N ARG A 182 1.08 -0.41 -16.54
CA ARG A 182 1.29 0.01 -17.93
C ARG A 182 1.28 1.53 -18.10
N ASP A 183 0.28 2.21 -17.56
CA ASP A 183 0.15 3.67 -17.64
C ASP A 183 1.29 4.42 -16.93
N TYR A 184 1.84 3.83 -15.86
CA TYR A 184 3.05 4.33 -15.21
C TYR A 184 4.25 4.22 -16.16
N ALA A 185 4.47 3.05 -16.75
CA ALA A 185 5.57 2.81 -17.68
C ALA A 185 5.48 3.74 -18.91
N GLU A 186 4.29 3.89 -19.49
CA GLU A 186 4.04 4.78 -20.63
C GLU A 186 4.38 6.24 -20.31
N LYS A 187 3.96 6.74 -19.14
CA LYS A 187 4.29 8.11 -18.70
C LYS A 187 5.77 8.30 -18.39
N TYR A 188 6.40 7.31 -17.76
CA TYR A 188 7.82 7.37 -17.40
C TYR A 188 8.72 7.34 -18.65
N THR A 189 8.42 6.48 -19.62
CA THR A 189 9.23 6.31 -20.84
C THR A 189 8.88 7.30 -21.96
N GLY A 190 7.68 7.89 -21.92
CA GLY A 190 7.14 8.70 -23.01
C GLY A 190 6.73 7.86 -24.24
N THR A 191 6.62 6.54 -24.10
CA THR A 191 6.25 5.61 -25.19
C THR A 191 5.02 4.80 -24.84
N THR A 192 4.20 4.48 -25.84
CA THR A 192 2.94 3.71 -25.71
C THR A 192 3.01 2.31 -26.35
N ASN A 193 4.19 1.81 -26.65
CA ASN A 193 4.40 0.50 -27.27
C ASN A 193 4.53 -0.62 -26.25
#